data_55db076f87ce923bed9a7b1142926f31
#
_entry.id   55db076f87ce923bed9a7b1142926f31
#
_cell.length_a   1.000
_cell.length_b   1.000
_cell.length_c   1.000
_cell.angle_alpha   90.00
_cell.angle_beta   90.00
_cell.angle_gamma   90.00
#
_symmetry.space_group_name_H-M   'P 1'
#
loop_
_entity.id
_entity.type
_entity.pdbx_description
1 polymer ?
#
loop_
_entity_poly.entity_id
_entity_poly.type
_entity_poly.pdbx_seq_one_letter_code
_entity_poly.pdbx_strand_id
1 'polypeptide(L)'
;NLSIVSSGETTGDIVLTKDSSLDVLGKEGYTLDINDLIEIKSNYETGILYGGISITQILSQDEGKNNIAKGIARDYPKYEVRAGMLDVARTYIPMDYLKEMTIYMAYYKLNEVQVHVNDYWGATGYSAFRLESTTYPMITSTDGSYTKEEYKNYQKEMKNYGIDVITEI
;
A
#
# COMPACT_ATOMS: atom_id res chain seq x y z
N ASN A 1 6.48 -12.37 -17.03
CA ASN A 1 5.06 -12.57 -16.71
C ASN A 1 4.94 -13.69 -15.69
N LEU A 2 4.26 -13.42 -14.57
CA LEU A 2 3.90 -14.45 -13.59
C LEU A 2 2.57 -15.07 -13.99
N SER A 3 2.47 -16.39 -13.90
CA SER A 3 1.21 -17.13 -14.04
C SER A 3 0.82 -17.70 -12.69
N ILE A 4 -0.47 -17.65 -12.36
CA ILE A 4 -1.00 -18.22 -11.12
C ILE A 4 -1.49 -19.62 -11.43
N VAL A 5 -0.98 -20.61 -10.68
CA VAL A 5 -1.40 -22.02 -10.75
C VAL A 5 -1.82 -22.50 -9.37
N SER A 6 -2.69 -23.49 -9.29
CA SER A 6 -3.18 -24.02 -8.02
C SER A 6 -2.42 -25.27 -7.54
N SER A 7 -1.54 -25.81 -8.36
CA SER A 7 -0.72 -26.99 -8.05
C SER A 7 0.35 -27.20 -9.12
N GLY A 8 1.33 -28.06 -8.86
CA GLY A 8 2.39 -28.42 -9.79
C GLY A 8 3.62 -27.51 -9.66
N GLU A 9 4.00 -27.21 -8.43
CA GLU A 9 5.14 -26.35 -8.08
C GLU A 9 6.43 -26.89 -8.65
N THR A 10 7.26 -26.01 -9.18
CA THR A 10 8.59 -26.30 -9.72
C THR A 10 9.64 -25.39 -9.07
N THR A 11 10.90 -25.77 -9.16
CA THR A 11 12.02 -24.97 -8.65
C THR A 11 11.94 -23.52 -9.14
N GLY A 12 11.99 -22.58 -8.22
CA GLY A 12 11.92 -21.14 -8.49
C GLY A 12 10.52 -20.55 -8.42
N ASP A 13 9.47 -21.36 -8.23
CA ASP A 13 8.12 -20.86 -8.05
C ASP A 13 7.93 -20.18 -6.69
N ILE A 14 6.99 -19.24 -6.63
CA ILE A 14 6.56 -18.59 -5.40
C ILE A 14 5.27 -19.26 -4.93
N VAL A 15 5.32 -19.86 -3.73
CA VAL A 15 4.19 -20.54 -3.09
C VAL A 15 3.64 -19.70 -1.97
N LEU A 16 2.34 -19.44 -2.00
CA LEU A 16 1.62 -18.66 -0.99
C LEU A 16 0.79 -19.61 -0.12
N THR A 17 1.10 -19.68 1.16
CA THR A 17 0.47 -20.64 2.08
C THR A 17 -0.20 -19.91 3.26
N LYS A 18 -1.48 -20.20 3.47
CA LYS A 18 -2.16 -19.79 4.70
C LYS A 18 -1.83 -20.77 5.83
N ASP A 19 -1.25 -20.26 6.92
CA ASP A 19 -0.83 -21.06 8.08
C ASP A 19 -1.33 -20.43 9.39
N SER A 20 -2.35 -21.04 9.99
CA SER A 20 -2.96 -20.56 11.23
C SER A 20 -2.04 -20.65 12.45
N SER A 21 -0.97 -21.45 12.40
CA SER A 21 0.02 -21.51 13.48
C SER A 21 0.83 -20.22 13.61
N LEU A 22 0.83 -19.38 12.58
CA LEU A 22 1.51 -18.09 12.52
C LEU A 22 0.67 -16.92 13.04
N ASP A 23 -0.52 -17.18 13.64
CA ASP A 23 -1.38 -16.14 14.23
C ASP A 23 -0.65 -15.26 15.26
N VAL A 24 0.31 -15.84 15.96
CA VAL A 24 1.20 -15.15 16.92
C VAL A 24 2.00 -13.99 16.30
N LEU A 25 2.17 -13.95 14.99
CA LEU A 25 2.85 -12.87 14.28
C LEU A 25 1.94 -11.68 13.96
N GLY A 26 0.63 -11.81 14.28
CA GLY A 26 -0.37 -10.80 13.96
C GLY A 26 -0.73 -10.72 12.49
N LYS A 27 -1.60 -9.77 12.15
CA LYS A 27 -2.21 -9.66 10.80
C LYS A 27 -1.22 -9.44 9.68
N GLU A 28 -0.11 -8.80 9.96
CA GLU A 28 0.89 -8.39 8.97
C GLU A 28 2.14 -9.28 8.99
N GLY A 29 2.22 -10.21 9.95
CA GLY A 29 3.37 -11.08 10.11
C GLY A 29 3.40 -12.25 9.13
N TYR A 30 4.59 -12.66 8.73
CA TYR A 30 4.81 -13.76 7.79
C TYR A 30 6.15 -14.45 8.03
N THR A 31 6.31 -15.63 7.45
CA THR A 31 7.60 -16.28 7.26
C THR A 31 7.91 -16.39 5.77
N LEU A 32 9.18 -16.33 5.46
CA LEU A 32 9.72 -16.46 4.11
C LEU A 32 10.78 -17.54 4.13
N ASP A 33 10.57 -18.60 3.37
CA ASP A 33 11.55 -19.68 3.17
C ASP A 33 11.98 -19.70 1.70
N ILE A 34 13.27 -19.41 1.47
CA ILE A 34 13.86 -19.34 0.13
C ILE A 34 14.82 -20.52 -0.02
N ASN A 35 14.37 -21.54 -0.72
CA ASN A 35 15.14 -22.74 -1.06
C ASN A 35 15.00 -23.01 -2.56
N ASP A 36 14.58 -24.21 -2.93
CA ASP A 36 14.26 -24.55 -4.33
C ASP A 36 12.90 -23.92 -4.74
N LEU A 37 12.04 -23.66 -3.76
CA LEU A 37 10.85 -22.82 -3.87
C LEU A 37 11.03 -21.55 -3.02
N ILE A 38 10.23 -20.54 -3.29
CA ILE A 38 10.08 -19.36 -2.44
C ILE A 38 8.74 -19.48 -1.74
N GLU A 39 8.73 -19.89 -0.47
CA GLU A 39 7.49 -20.09 0.27
C GLU A 39 7.21 -18.90 1.19
N ILE A 40 6.03 -18.26 1.02
CA ILE A 40 5.53 -17.19 1.88
C ILE A 40 4.36 -17.74 2.69
N LYS A 41 4.50 -17.80 4.01
CA LYS A 41 3.44 -18.26 4.92
C LYS A 41 2.96 -17.14 5.82
N SER A 42 1.65 -17.02 5.99
CA SER A 42 1.02 -16.15 6.98
C SER A 42 -0.39 -16.68 7.32
N ASN A 43 -0.91 -16.31 8.47
CA ASN A 43 -2.32 -16.56 8.79
C ASN A 43 -3.26 -15.58 8.04
N TYR A 44 -2.75 -14.43 7.59
CA TYR A 44 -3.55 -13.36 7.00
C TYR A 44 -3.05 -12.94 5.62
N GLU A 45 -3.95 -12.48 4.78
CA GLU A 45 -3.64 -12.03 3.42
C GLU A 45 -2.65 -10.86 3.39
N THR A 46 -2.75 -9.94 4.37
CA THR A 46 -1.82 -8.81 4.50
C THR A 46 -0.38 -9.28 4.76
N GLY A 47 -0.19 -10.32 5.58
CA GLY A 47 1.13 -10.90 5.79
C GLY A 47 1.69 -11.54 4.51
N ILE A 48 0.84 -12.22 3.72
CA ILE A 48 1.22 -12.75 2.40
C ILE A 48 1.64 -11.61 1.46
N LEU A 49 0.87 -10.52 1.41
CA LEU A 49 1.21 -9.32 0.63
C LEU A 49 2.58 -8.76 1.03
N TYR A 50 2.85 -8.64 2.33
CA TYR A 50 4.13 -8.10 2.82
C TYR A 50 5.32 -9.04 2.56
N GLY A 51 5.09 -10.35 2.57
CA GLY A 51 6.06 -11.32 2.11
C GLY A 51 6.41 -11.13 0.62
N GLY A 52 5.41 -10.91 -0.21
CA GLY A 52 5.57 -10.58 -1.64
C GLY A 52 6.35 -9.27 -1.86
N ILE A 53 6.05 -8.22 -1.07
CA ILE A 53 6.81 -6.97 -1.10
C ILE A 53 8.28 -7.22 -0.74
N SER A 54 8.56 -8.05 0.27
CA SER A 54 9.94 -8.39 0.64
C SER A 54 10.68 -9.12 -0.48
N ILE A 55 10.05 -10.07 -1.16
CA ILE A 55 10.66 -10.71 -2.33
C ILE A 55 10.96 -9.69 -3.42
N THR A 56 10.03 -8.78 -3.68
CA THR A 56 10.22 -7.71 -4.67
C THR A 56 11.41 -6.81 -4.29
N GLN A 57 11.54 -6.46 -3.01
CA GLN A 57 12.66 -5.67 -2.49
C GLN A 57 13.99 -6.41 -2.63
N ILE A 58 14.04 -7.70 -2.28
CA ILE A 58 15.26 -8.53 -2.39
C ILE A 58 15.68 -8.63 -3.86
N LEU A 59 14.74 -8.94 -4.77
CA LEU A 59 15.02 -9.02 -6.21
C LEU A 59 15.50 -7.68 -6.78
N SER A 60 15.01 -6.55 -6.25
CA SER A 60 15.44 -5.23 -6.72
C SER A 60 16.89 -4.90 -6.38
N GLN A 61 17.49 -5.59 -5.42
CA GLN A 61 18.91 -5.44 -5.04
C GLN A 61 19.86 -6.25 -5.92
N ASP A 62 19.37 -7.25 -6.65
CA ASP A 62 20.18 -8.02 -7.61
C ASP A 62 20.17 -7.30 -8.97
N GLU A 63 21.34 -6.97 -9.51
CA GLU A 63 21.47 -6.26 -10.80
C GLU A 63 20.79 -7.04 -11.94
N GLY A 64 20.90 -8.37 -11.93
CA GLY A 64 20.28 -9.27 -12.91
C GLY A 64 18.78 -9.51 -12.64
N LYS A 65 18.30 -9.25 -11.44
CA LYS A 65 16.94 -9.59 -10.95
C LYS A 65 16.57 -11.06 -11.14
N ASN A 66 17.56 -11.95 -11.07
CA ASN A 66 17.43 -13.36 -11.37
C ASN A 66 17.83 -14.27 -10.21
N ASN A 67 18.51 -13.74 -9.20
CA ASN A 67 19.05 -14.53 -8.10
C ASN A 67 18.58 -14.01 -6.76
N ILE A 68 18.15 -14.93 -5.92
CA ILE A 68 17.85 -14.67 -4.51
C ILE A 68 18.68 -15.63 -3.67
N ALA A 69 19.34 -15.11 -2.63
CA ALA A 69 20.06 -15.94 -1.67
C ALA A 69 19.09 -16.85 -0.91
N LYS A 70 19.43 -18.13 -0.78
CA LYS A 70 18.69 -19.08 0.05
C LYS A 70 18.75 -18.66 1.51
N GLY A 71 17.63 -18.82 2.23
CA GLY A 71 17.54 -18.47 3.64
C GLY A 71 16.13 -18.47 4.16
N ILE A 72 16.00 -18.27 5.46
CA ILE A 72 14.71 -18.19 6.16
C ILE A 72 14.61 -16.85 6.86
N ALA A 73 13.49 -16.18 6.69
CA ALA A 73 13.14 -14.95 7.42
C ALA A 73 11.80 -15.11 8.13
N ARG A 74 11.68 -14.40 9.25
CA ARG A 74 10.43 -14.22 10.00
C ARG A 74 10.30 -12.74 10.27
N ASP A 75 9.21 -12.14 9.80
CA ASP A 75 9.01 -10.70 9.87
C ASP A 75 7.62 -10.36 10.40
N TYR A 76 7.55 -9.33 11.20
CA TYR A 76 6.31 -8.76 11.72
C TYR A 76 6.58 -7.32 12.19
N PRO A 77 5.59 -6.42 12.09
CA PRO A 77 5.79 -5.03 12.44
C PRO A 77 5.96 -4.85 13.96
N LYS A 78 6.87 -3.97 14.34
CA LYS A 78 7.02 -3.54 15.73
C LYS A 78 5.93 -2.54 16.13
N TYR A 79 5.46 -1.73 15.17
CA TYR A 79 4.44 -0.70 15.37
C TYR A 79 3.22 -1.05 14.54
N GLU A 80 2.06 -1.00 15.16
CA GLU A 80 0.79 -1.33 14.53
C GLU A 80 0.43 -0.30 13.45
N VAL A 81 0.64 0.98 13.71
CA VAL A 81 0.39 2.07 12.76
C VAL A 81 1.70 2.58 12.18
N ARG A 82 1.77 2.62 10.86
CA ARG A 82 2.89 3.15 10.07
C ARG A 82 2.32 4.00 8.97
N ALA A 83 2.12 5.27 9.31
CA ALA A 83 1.38 6.22 8.47
C ALA A 83 2.29 7.29 7.87
N GLY A 84 1.85 7.82 6.73
CA GLY A 84 2.33 9.07 6.17
C GLY A 84 1.16 10.04 5.98
N MET A 85 1.43 11.35 5.94
CA MET A 85 0.42 12.36 5.64
C MET A 85 0.78 13.12 4.37
N LEU A 86 -0.22 13.35 3.52
CA LEU A 86 -0.10 14.14 2.30
C LEU A 86 -1.08 15.31 2.35
N ASP A 87 -0.55 16.52 2.29
CA ASP A 87 -1.34 17.74 2.20
C ASP A 87 -1.66 18.05 0.73
N VAL A 88 -2.86 17.70 0.33
CA VAL A 88 -3.40 18.02 -1.00
C VAL A 88 -4.25 19.28 -1.00
N ALA A 89 -4.53 19.82 0.19
CA ALA A 89 -5.33 21.02 0.35
C ALA A 89 -4.56 22.26 -0.10
N ARG A 90 -3.38 22.48 0.48
CA ARG A 90 -2.56 23.66 0.15
C ARG A 90 -2.00 23.62 -1.25
N THR A 91 -1.68 22.44 -1.75
CA THR A 91 -1.23 22.22 -3.13
C THR A 91 -1.97 21.03 -3.70
N TYR A 92 -2.75 21.26 -4.78
CA TYR A 92 -3.44 20.16 -5.43
C TYR A 92 -2.46 19.15 -6.00
N ILE A 93 -2.64 17.89 -5.65
CA ILE A 93 -1.89 16.77 -6.18
C ILE A 93 -2.82 15.99 -7.11
N PRO A 94 -2.51 15.83 -8.41
CA PRO A 94 -3.32 15.02 -9.32
C PRO A 94 -3.47 13.58 -8.81
N MET A 95 -4.63 12.96 -9.08
CA MET A 95 -4.97 11.63 -8.57
C MET A 95 -3.93 10.57 -8.93
N ASP A 96 -3.40 10.59 -10.14
CA ASP A 96 -2.40 9.62 -10.58
C ASP A 96 -1.12 9.72 -9.75
N TYR A 97 -0.69 10.95 -9.44
CA TYR A 97 0.48 11.17 -8.60
C TYR A 97 0.22 10.80 -7.13
N LEU A 98 -0.99 11.11 -6.61
CA LEU A 98 -1.39 10.70 -5.27
C LEU A 98 -1.38 9.16 -5.11
N LYS A 99 -1.89 8.44 -6.12
CA LYS A 99 -1.82 6.97 -6.17
C LYS A 99 -0.39 6.47 -6.17
N GLU A 100 0.46 7.02 -7.04
CA GLU A 100 1.86 6.62 -7.13
C GLU A 100 2.58 6.80 -5.79
N MET A 101 2.43 7.95 -5.14
CA MET A 101 3.02 8.20 -3.81
C MET A 101 2.53 7.19 -2.78
N THR A 102 1.23 6.86 -2.78
CA THR A 102 0.66 5.88 -1.84
C THR A 102 1.18 4.46 -2.12
N ILE A 103 1.36 4.08 -3.39
CA ILE A 103 1.96 2.79 -3.76
C ILE A 103 3.43 2.72 -3.30
N TYR A 104 4.18 3.82 -3.37
CA TYR A 104 5.52 3.86 -2.78
C TYR A 104 5.49 3.67 -1.26
N MET A 105 4.50 4.24 -0.56
CA MET A 105 4.33 3.97 0.89
C MET A 105 4.08 2.48 1.14
N ALA A 106 3.23 1.82 0.33
CA ALA A 106 3.02 0.37 0.43
C ALA A 106 4.30 -0.43 0.20
N TYR A 107 5.14 -0.04 -0.74
CA TYR A 107 6.44 -0.69 -0.98
C TYR A 107 7.33 -0.67 0.27
N TYR A 108 7.22 0.36 1.11
CA TYR A 108 7.91 0.44 2.41
C TYR A 108 7.08 -0.14 3.57
N LYS A 109 6.00 -0.86 3.27
CA LYS A 109 5.09 -1.48 4.26
C LYS A 109 4.48 -0.49 5.25
N LEU A 110 4.24 0.76 4.84
CA LEU A 110 3.31 1.63 5.54
C LEU A 110 1.91 1.06 5.33
N ASN A 111 1.02 1.23 6.31
CA ASN A 111 -0.34 0.68 6.27
C ASN A 111 -1.44 1.75 6.32
N GLU A 112 -1.08 3.01 6.50
CA GLU A 112 -2.04 4.12 6.49
C GLU A 112 -1.47 5.31 5.73
N VAL A 113 -2.35 6.04 5.05
CA VAL A 113 -2.07 7.37 4.51
C VAL A 113 -3.17 8.33 4.93
N GLN A 114 -2.79 9.41 5.59
CA GLN A 114 -3.68 10.52 5.91
C GLN A 114 -3.64 11.52 4.76
N VAL A 115 -4.79 11.80 4.16
CA VAL A 115 -4.93 12.76 3.05
C VAL A 115 -5.65 13.98 3.59
N HIS A 116 -4.91 15.07 3.75
CA HIS A 116 -5.42 16.35 4.22
C HIS A 116 -6.02 17.13 3.06
N VAL A 117 -7.38 17.16 2.99
CA VAL A 117 -8.12 17.62 1.80
C VAL A 117 -8.73 19.03 1.95
N ASN A 118 -8.64 19.62 3.13
CA ASN A 118 -9.23 20.89 3.45
C ASN A 118 -8.29 21.75 4.31
N ASP A 119 -8.04 22.98 3.88
CA ASP A 119 -7.29 23.95 4.68
C ASP A 119 -7.55 25.38 4.25
N TYR A 120 -7.16 26.32 5.10
CA TYR A 120 -7.25 27.75 4.87
C TYR A 120 -5.89 28.42 4.97
N TRP A 121 -5.53 29.14 3.91
CA TRP A 121 -4.31 29.96 3.89
C TRP A 121 -4.63 31.41 4.26
N GLY A 122 -4.57 31.71 5.55
CA GLY A 122 -4.92 33.02 6.10
C GLY A 122 -4.18 34.20 5.46
N ALA A 123 -2.91 34.03 5.08
CA ALA A 123 -2.11 35.09 4.45
C ALA A 123 -2.59 35.45 3.03
N THR A 124 -3.21 34.52 2.31
CA THR A 124 -3.71 34.73 0.94
C THR A 124 -5.22 34.85 0.85
N GLY A 125 -5.95 34.56 1.93
CA GLY A 125 -7.40 34.45 1.95
C GLY A 125 -7.94 33.25 1.16
N TYR A 126 -7.09 32.30 0.80
CA TYR A 126 -7.47 31.11 0.03
C TYR A 126 -7.94 30.00 0.95
N SER A 127 -9.06 29.37 0.60
CA SER A 127 -9.60 28.18 1.25
C SER A 127 -9.72 27.07 0.22
N ALA A 128 -9.20 25.89 0.53
CA ALA A 128 -9.27 24.73 -0.33
C ALA A 128 -10.14 23.64 0.27
N PHE A 129 -10.96 23.02 -0.56
CA PHE A 129 -11.67 21.78 -0.28
C PHE A 129 -11.58 20.89 -1.50
N ARG A 130 -10.75 19.86 -1.41
CA ARG A 130 -10.35 19.04 -2.57
C ARG A 130 -11.32 17.92 -2.92
N LEU A 131 -12.41 17.75 -2.16
CA LEU A 131 -13.43 16.76 -2.48
C LEU A 131 -14.63 17.43 -3.15
N GLU A 132 -15.20 16.77 -4.15
CA GLU A 132 -16.43 17.19 -4.79
C GLU A 132 -17.56 17.25 -3.76
N SER A 133 -18.21 18.41 -3.64
CA SER A 133 -19.45 18.59 -2.87
C SER A 133 -20.64 18.83 -3.80
N THR A 134 -21.56 17.88 -3.87
CA THR A 134 -22.80 18.05 -4.64
C THR A 134 -23.85 18.86 -3.89
N THR A 135 -23.80 18.88 -2.55
CA THR A 135 -24.71 19.65 -1.71
C THR A 135 -24.32 21.12 -1.65
N TYR A 136 -23.02 21.40 -1.60
CA TYR A 136 -22.48 22.78 -1.55
C TYR A 136 -21.37 22.92 -2.62
N PRO A 137 -21.74 22.98 -3.92
CA PRO A 137 -20.71 22.99 -4.99
C PRO A 137 -19.72 24.16 -4.87
N MET A 138 -20.13 25.27 -4.26
CA MET A 138 -19.30 26.46 -4.10
C MET A 138 -18.10 26.26 -3.16
N ILE A 139 -18.07 25.22 -2.33
CA ILE A 139 -16.91 24.96 -1.48
C ILE A 139 -15.84 24.13 -2.19
N THR A 140 -16.20 23.41 -3.26
CA THR A 140 -15.25 22.62 -4.04
C THR A 140 -14.24 23.53 -4.73
N SER A 141 -12.96 23.25 -4.54
CA SER A 141 -11.86 24.03 -5.14
C SER A 141 -11.89 23.97 -6.66
N THR A 142 -11.72 25.14 -7.30
CA THR A 142 -11.77 25.29 -8.75
C THR A 142 -10.41 25.13 -9.43
N ASP A 143 -9.32 25.19 -8.67
CA ASP A 143 -7.94 24.99 -9.13
C ASP A 143 -7.48 23.53 -9.10
N GLY A 144 -8.38 22.63 -8.71
CA GLY A 144 -8.20 21.17 -8.67
C GLY A 144 -8.96 20.54 -7.52
N SER A 145 -9.65 19.45 -7.82
CA SER A 145 -10.42 18.66 -6.84
C SER A 145 -10.59 17.24 -7.34
N TYR A 146 -10.96 16.33 -6.47
CA TYR A 146 -11.28 14.93 -6.79
C TYR A 146 -12.78 14.75 -6.83
N THR A 147 -13.30 14.08 -7.86
CA THR A 147 -14.69 13.64 -7.87
C THR A 147 -14.93 12.61 -6.77
N LYS A 148 -16.17 12.46 -6.31
CA LYS A 148 -16.53 11.43 -5.34
C LYS A 148 -16.18 10.03 -5.81
N GLU A 149 -16.39 9.75 -7.09
CA GLU A 149 -16.10 8.44 -7.67
C GLU A 149 -14.61 8.18 -7.75
N GLU A 150 -13.83 9.15 -8.23
CA GLU A 150 -12.39 9.05 -8.33
C GLU A 150 -11.75 8.79 -6.96
N TYR A 151 -12.13 9.56 -5.94
CA TYR A 151 -11.58 9.40 -4.59
C TYR A 151 -12.00 8.07 -3.94
N LYS A 152 -13.27 7.66 -4.14
CA LYS A 152 -13.75 6.34 -3.69
C LYS A 152 -13.00 5.19 -4.35
N ASN A 153 -12.70 5.30 -5.64
CA ASN A 153 -11.94 4.29 -6.37
C ASN A 153 -10.48 4.25 -5.88
N TYR A 154 -9.88 5.40 -5.62
CA TYR A 154 -8.57 5.50 -4.98
C TYR A 154 -8.54 4.77 -3.63
N GLN A 155 -9.49 5.05 -2.72
CA GLN A 155 -9.56 4.37 -1.42
C GLN A 155 -9.68 2.84 -1.56
N LYS A 156 -10.48 2.36 -2.53
CA LYS A 156 -10.64 0.92 -2.78
C LYS A 156 -9.38 0.29 -3.36
N GLU A 157 -8.73 0.99 -4.29
CA GLU A 157 -7.51 0.51 -4.92
C GLU A 157 -6.37 0.40 -3.91
N MET A 158 -6.20 1.38 -3.03
CA MET A 158 -5.12 1.37 -2.04
C MET A 158 -5.27 0.25 -1.01
N LYS A 159 -6.48 -0.23 -0.74
CA LYS A 159 -6.70 -1.43 0.09
C LYS A 159 -6.05 -2.69 -0.49
N ASN A 160 -5.97 -2.81 -1.82
CA ASN A 160 -5.29 -3.95 -2.46
C ASN A 160 -3.77 -3.92 -2.21
N TYR A 161 -3.23 -2.76 -1.87
CA TYR A 161 -1.82 -2.58 -1.48
C TYR A 161 -1.61 -2.61 0.04
N GLY A 162 -2.66 -2.93 0.82
CA GLY A 162 -2.59 -2.98 2.28
C GLY A 162 -2.57 -1.62 2.95
N ILE A 163 -3.03 -0.54 2.27
CA ILE A 163 -3.09 0.81 2.81
C ILE A 163 -4.53 1.25 3.06
N ASP A 164 -4.78 1.70 4.28
CA ASP A 164 -6.00 2.44 4.63
C ASP A 164 -5.80 3.94 4.37
N VAL A 165 -6.74 4.53 3.63
CA VAL A 165 -6.74 5.96 3.33
C VAL A 165 -7.64 6.68 4.33
N ILE A 166 -7.03 7.49 5.19
CA ILE A 166 -7.70 8.32 6.18
C ILE A 166 -7.89 9.71 5.59
N THR A 167 -9.14 10.10 5.40
CA THR A 167 -9.47 11.42 4.88
C THR A 167 -9.57 12.40 6.04
N GLU A 168 -8.75 13.43 6.04
CA GLU A 168 -8.76 14.51 7.02
C GLU A 168 -9.47 15.73 6.44
N ILE A 169 -10.53 16.18 7.15
CA ILE A 169 -11.38 17.32 6.78
C ILE A 169 -11.31 18.38 7.86
#